data_2a4225a09887b825c76855d25fdbfac2
#
_entry.id   2a4225a09887b825c76855d25fdbfac2
#
_cell.length_a   1.000
_cell.length_b   1.000
_cell.length_c   1.000
_cell.angle_alpha   90.00
_cell.angle_beta   90.00
_cell.angle_gamma   90.00
#
_symmetry.space_group_name_H-M   'P 1'
#
loop_
_entity.id
_entity.type
_entity.pdbx_description
1 polymer ?
#
loop_
_entity_poly.entity_id
_entity_poly.type
_entity_poly.pdbx_seq_one_letter_code
_entity_poly.pdbx_strand_id
1 'polypeptide(L)'
;MRAAWLSLLLIPMLAAWPAEAAERRCGWLHNPTPGNYWLTDRDGQWIMATQGARETPGMDRMPDMTEREWVSTNGYYGYGCACVVMDANARRDVTRIHSAEQLPLSRCRNDRSLPRP
;
A
#
# COMPACT_ATOMS: atom_id res chain seq x y z
N MET A 1 -32.99 -12.39 58.65
CA MET A 1 -31.86 -11.81 57.91
C MET A 1 -31.76 -12.51 56.57
N ARG A 2 -32.05 -11.82 55.52
CA ARG A 2 -31.92 -12.35 54.17
C ARG A 2 -30.59 -11.84 53.58
N ALA A 3 -29.63 -12.73 53.35
CA ALA A 3 -28.40 -12.40 52.66
C ALA A 3 -28.69 -12.33 51.16
N ALA A 4 -28.58 -11.15 50.57
CA ALA A 4 -28.65 -10.96 49.13
C ALA A 4 -27.29 -11.33 48.56
N TRP A 5 -27.24 -12.41 47.81
CA TRP A 5 -26.06 -12.78 47.01
C TRP A 5 -26.05 -11.95 45.74
N LEU A 6 -25.18 -10.95 45.69
CA LEU A 6 -24.89 -10.22 44.47
C LEU A 6 -23.95 -11.09 43.62
N SER A 7 -24.55 -11.77 42.65
CA SER A 7 -23.75 -12.44 41.59
C SER A 7 -23.15 -11.39 40.65
N LEU A 8 -21.87 -11.13 40.83
CA LEU A 8 -21.09 -10.32 39.91
C LEU A 8 -20.94 -11.12 38.61
N LEU A 9 -21.71 -10.77 37.56
CA LEU A 9 -21.51 -11.26 36.21
C LEU A 9 -20.23 -10.60 35.66
N LEU A 10 -19.12 -11.31 35.70
CA LEU A 10 -17.94 -10.98 34.91
C LEU A 10 -18.26 -11.19 33.43
N ILE A 11 -18.53 -10.10 32.74
CA ILE A 11 -18.63 -10.11 31.27
C ILE A 11 -17.18 -10.15 30.76
N PRO A 12 -16.75 -11.20 30.02
CA PRO A 12 -15.45 -11.19 29.40
C PRO A 12 -15.43 -10.11 28.33
N MET A 13 -14.64 -9.07 28.51
CA MET A 13 -14.30 -8.15 27.45
C MET A 13 -13.49 -8.92 26.39
N LEU A 14 -14.16 -9.33 25.33
CA LEU A 14 -13.52 -9.77 24.11
C LEU A 14 -12.75 -8.56 23.56
N ALA A 15 -11.42 -8.55 23.74
CA ALA A 15 -10.55 -7.60 23.09
C ALA A 15 -10.68 -7.83 21.57
N ALA A 16 -11.43 -6.97 20.89
CA ALA A 16 -11.43 -6.94 19.44
C ALA A 16 -10.03 -6.50 18.99
N TRP A 17 -9.33 -7.35 18.25
CA TRP A 17 -8.10 -6.97 17.56
C TRP A 17 -8.45 -5.87 16.58
N PRO A 18 -7.78 -4.69 16.59
CA PRO A 18 -8.05 -3.68 15.59
C PRO A 18 -7.72 -4.29 14.22
N ALA A 19 -8.70 -4.27 13.31
CA ALA A 19 -8.42 -4.53 11.91
C ALA A 19 -7.35 -3.54 11.46
N GLU A 20 -6.26 -4.03 10.83
CA GLU A 20 -5.25 -3.15 10.27
C GLU A 20 -5.93 -2.21 9.27
N ALA A 21 -5.93 -0.91 9.57
CA ALA A 21 -6.48 0.09 8.68
C ALA A 21 -5.61 0.21 7.43
N ALA A 22 -6.24 0.41 6.26
CA ALA A 22 -5.51 0.71 5.04
C ALA A 22 -4.61 1.93 5.24
N GLU A 23 -3.38 1.85 4.76
CA GLU A 23 -2.41 2.94 4.86
C GLU A 23 -2.22 3.61 3.50
N ARG A 24 -2.13 4.94 3.52
CA ARG A 24 -1.74 5.74 2.35
C ARG A 24 -0.23 5.92 2.35
N ARG A 25 0.41 5.41 1.31
CA ARG A 25 1.86 5.50 1.12
C ARG A 25 2.17 6.20 -0.19
N CYS A 26 3.14 7.10 -0.15
CA CYS A 26 3.53 7.91 -1.31
C CYS A 26 5.02 7.74 -1.59
N GLY A 27 5.37 7.62 -2.87
CA GLY A 27 6.75 7.46 -3.28
C GLY A 27 6.89 7.11 -4.76
N TRP A 28 7.98 6.45 -5.09
CA TRP A 28 8.28 6.01 -6.43
C TRP A 28 7.54 4.73 -6.76
N LEU A 29 6.62 4.81 -7.72
CA LEU A 29 5.95 3.63 -8.26
C LEU A 29 6.74 3.10 -9.44
N HIS A 30 7.22 1.88 -9.32
CA HIS A 30 8.00 1.19 -10.34
C HIS A 30 7.17 0.14 -11.04
N ASN A 31 7.24 0.13 -12.35
CA ASN A 31 6.79 -0.95 -13.22
C ASN A 31 7.84 -1.17 -14.32
N PRO A 32 8.98 -1.79 -13.98
CA PRO A 32 10.11 -1.90 -14.91
C PRO A 32 9.91 -2.91 -16.03
N THR A 33 9.05 -3.91 -15.80
CA THR A 33 8.75 -5.00 -16.73
C THR A 33 7.31 -5.45 -16.56
N PRO A 34 6.74 -6.20 -17.51
CA PRO A 34 5.37 -6.70 -17.40
C PRO A 34 5.11 -7.42 -16.08
N GLY A 35 4.04 -7.05 -15.38
CA GLY A 35 3.58 -7.74 -14.18
C GLY A 35 4.39 -7.48 -12.91
N ASN A 36 5.45 -6.70 -12.97
CA ASN A 36 6.25 -6.33 -11.80
C ASN A 36 5.94 -4.88 -11.38
N TYR A 37 5.42 -4.73 -10.14
CA TYR A 37 5.08 -3.43 -9.56
C TYR A 37 5.52 -3.35 -8.12
N TRP A 38 6.13 -2.24 -7.72
CA TRP A 38 6.37 -1.91 -6.32
C TRP A 38 6.36 -0.41 -6.10
N LEU A 39 6.05 -0.02 -4.88
CA LEU A 39 6.16 1.34 -4.41
C LEU A 39 7.35 1.43 -3.46
N THR A 40 8.25 2.38 -3.70
CA THR A 40 9.34 2.70 -2.78
C THR A 40 9.00 4.00 -2.06
N ASP A 41 8.76 3.92 -0.78
CA ASP A 41 8.56 5.07 0.08
C ASP A 41 9.73 5.24 1.06
N ARG A 42 9.59 6.13 2.02
CA ARG A 42 10.60 6.38 3.05
C ARG A 42 10.92 5.17 3.93
N ASP A 43 10.00 4.21 4.02
CA ASP A 43 10.14 3.02 4.86
C ASP A 43 10.65 1.80 4.09
N GLY A 44 10.75 1.88 2.77
CA GLY A 44 11.27 0.83 1.91
C GLY A 44 10.34 0.46 0.77
N GLN A 45 10.45 -0.78 0.30
CA GLN A 45 9.69 -1.28 -0.85
C GLN A 45 8.44 -2.04 -0.42
N TRP A 46 7.35 -1.77 -1.13
CA TRP A 46 6.05 -2.41 -0.97
C TRP A 46 5.71 -3.13 -2.26
N ILE A 47 5.74 -4.46 -2.25
CA ILE A 47 5.57 -5.28 -3.45
C ILE A 47 4.08 -5.38 -3.78
N MET A 48 3.70 -4.88 -4.95
CA MET A 48 2.31 -4.80 -5.41
C MET A 48 1.96 -5.92 -6.38
N ALA A 49 2.89 -6.32 -7.22
CA ALA A 49 2.72 -7.45 -8.13
C ALA A 49 4.07 -8.02 -8.53
N THR A 50 4.07 -9.32 -8.82
CA THR A 50 5.23 -10.04 -9.32
C THR A 50 4.82 -10.83 -10.55
N GLN A 51 5.59 -10.74 -11.61
CA GLN A 51 5.32 -11.47 -12.86
C GLN A 51 5.22 -12.98 -12.59
N GLY A 52 4.17 -13.60 -13.10
CA GLY A 52 3.92 -15.03 -12.91
C GLY A 52 3.28 -15.41 -11.58
N ALA A 53 3.12 -14.47 -10.66
CA ALA A 53 2.39 -14.65 -9.40
C ALA A 53 0.93 -14.20 -9.54
N ARG A 54 0.14 -14.49 -8.50
CA ARG A 54 -1.25 -14.03 -8.42
C ARG A 54 -1.30 -12.50 -8.41
N GLU A 55 -2.21 -11.94 -9.20
CA GLU A 55 -2.46 -10.51 -9.21
C GLU A 55 -3.03 -10.03 -7.86
N THR A 56 -2.49 -8.94 -7.35
CA THR A 56 -2.98 -8.33 -6.11
C THR A 56 -4.36 -7.74 -6.34
N PRO A 57 -5.36 -8.05 -5.48
CA PRO A 57 -6.67 -7.44 -5.58
C PRO A 57 -6.59 -5.91 -5.59
N GLY A 58 -7.30 -5.27 -6.51
CA GLY A 58 -7.32 -3.82 -6.66
C GLY A 58 -6.27 -3.23 -7.61
N MET A 59 -5.47 -4.03 -8.29
CA MET A 59 -4.52 -3.54 -9.32
C MET A 59 -5.21 -2.80 -10.45
N ASP A 60 -6.45 -3.14 -10.77
CA ASP A 60 -7.29 -2.44 -11.76
C ASP A 60 -7.63 -1.00 -11.38
N ARG A 61 -7.41 -0.62 -10.11
CA ARG A 61 -7.58 0.76 -9.62
C ARG A 61 -6.35 1.63 -9.81
N MET A 62 -5.25 1.04 -10.28
CA MET A 62 -4.06 1.79 -10.66
C MET A 62 -4.33 2.59 -11.92
N PRO A 63 -4.09 3.92 -11.93
CA PRO A 63 -4.25 4.71 -13.17
C PRO A 63 -3.19 4.31 -14.20
N ASP A 64 -3.45 4.62 -15.47
CA ASP A 64 -2.41 4.54 -16.49
C ASP A 64 -1.39 5.66 -16.25
N MET A 65 -0.29 5.31 -15.60
CA MET A 65 0.77 6.25 -15.22
C MET A 65 1.51 6.79 -16.42
N THR A 66 1.46 6.13 -17.58
CA THR A 66 2.22 6.51 -18.80
C THR A 66 1.61 7.71 -19.51
N GLU A 67 0.36 8.05 -19.24
CA GLU A 67 -0.36 9.17 -19.87
C GLU A 67 0.07 10.55 -19.37
N ARG A 68 0.79 10.62 -18.25
CA ARG A 68 1.20 11.87 -17.63
C ARG A 68 2.71 11.89 -17.38
N GLU A 69 3.12 12.28 -16.19
CA GLU A 69 4.52 12.40 -15.81
C GLU A 69 5.12 11.02 -15.45
N TRP A 70 5.71 10.40 -16.44
CA TRP A 70 6.29 9.07 -16.35
C TRP A 70 7.72 9.05 -16.91
N VAL A 71 8.63 8.35 -16.25
CA VAL A 71 9.99 8.14 -16.75
C VAL A 71 10.08 6.76 -17.36
N SER A 72 10.17 6.70 -18.69
CA SER A 72 10.31 5.44 -19.42
C SER A 72 11.74 4.92 -19.31
N THR A 73 11.88 3.66 -18.94
CA THR A 73 13.16 2.96 -18.88
C THR A 73 13.24 1.81 -19.87
N ASN A 74 12.10 1.28 -20.30
CA ASN A 74 11.98 0.19 -21.25
C ASN A 74 10.61 0.27 -21.96
N GLY A 75 10.52 1.04 -23.06
CA GLY A 75 9.25 1.26 -23.76
C GLY A 75 8.24 1.97 -22.85
N TYR A 76 7.10 1.32 -22.59
CA TYR A 76 6.07 1.84 -21.69
C TYR A 76 6.37 1.58 -20.20
N TYR A 77 7.39 0.79 -19.92
CA TYR A 77 7.79 0.46 -18.54
C TYR A 77 8.73 1.50 -17.99
N GLY A 78 8.66 1.72 -16.70
CA GLY A 78 9.48 2.72 -16.03
C GLY A 78 9.03 3.02 -14.62
N TYR A 79 9.04 4.28 -14.23
CA TYR A 79 8.62 4.71 -12.91
C TYR A 79 7.98 6.10 -12.92
N GLY A 80 7.22 6.35 -11.88
CA GLY A 80 6.57 7.64 -11.64
C GLY A 80 6.36 7.88 -10.16
N CYS A 81 5.71 8.97 -9.83
CA CYS A 81 5.38 9.35 -8.47
C CYS A 81 3.90 9.08 -8.19
N ALA A 82 3.60 8.42 -7.09
CA ALA A 82 2.23 8.06 -6.76
C ALA A 82 1.99 7.97 -5.25
N CYS A 83 0.73 8.10 -4.87
CA CYS A 83 0.23 7.67 -3.57
C CYS A 83 -0.71 6.48 -3.78
N VAL A 84 -0.56 5.48 -2.94
CA VAL A 84 -1.38 4.27 -2.98
C VAL A 84 -1.95 4.01 -1.60
N VAL A 85 -3.27 3.81 -1.54
CA VAL A 85 -3.94 3.36 -0.31
C VAL A 85 -4.01 1.84 -0.38
N MET A 86 -3.37 1.17 0.56
CA MET A 86 -3.14 -0.26 0.51
C MET A 86 -3.26 -0.96 1.86
N ASP A 87 -3.56 -2.24 1.81
CA ASP A 87 -3.29 -3.18 2.89
C ASP A 87 -2.00 -3.94 2.54
N ALA A 88 -1.17 -4.19 3.53
CA ALA A 88 0.07 -4.94 3.36
C ALA A 88 0.32 -5.86 4.56
N ASN A 89 1.10 -6.92 4.34
CA ASN A 89 1.52 -7.83 5.41
C ASN A 89 2.86 -7.41 6.03
N ALA A 90 3.33 -8.16 7.02
CA ALA A 90 4.58 -7.88 7.72
C ALA A 90 5.83 -7.96 6.83
N ARG A 91 5.77 -8.66 5.68
CA ARG A 91 6.85 -8.74 4.69
C ARG A 91 6.82 -7.61 3.67
N ARG A 92 5.88 -6.67 3.83
CA ARG A 92 5.64 -5.58 2.87
C ARG A 92 5.14 -6.06 1.50
N ASP A 93 4.48 -7.20 1.45
CA ASP A 93 3.67 -7.57 0.30
C ASP A 93 2.33 -6.87 0.41
N VAL A 94 1.94 -6.15 -0.64
CA VAL A 94 0.64 -5.51 -0.73
C VAL A 94 -0.41 -6.57 -0.95
N THR A 95 -1.39 -6.64 -0.07
CA THR A 95 -2.46 -7.64 -0.12
C THR A 95 -3.73 -7.13 -0.77
N ARG A 96 -3.91 -5.80 -0.80
CA ARG A 96 -5.02 -5.14 -1.49
C ARG A 96 -4.67 -3.69 -1.80
N ILE A 97 -5.09 -3.22 -2.97
CA ILE A 97 -5.06 -1.82 -3.36
C ILE A 97 -6.48 -1.27 -3.31
N HIS A 98 -6.68 -0.23 -2.50
CA HIS A 98 -7.97 0.45 -2.37
C HIS A 98 -8.11 1.60 -3.35
N SER A 99 -7.05 2.37 -3.53
CA SER A 99 -6.99 3.48 -4.49
C SER A 99 -5.54 3.83 -4.81
N ALA A 100 -5.33 4.48 -5.94
CA ALA A 100 -4.03 5.00 -6.33
C ALA A 100 -4.21 6.33 -7.07
N GLU A 101 -3.25 7.22 -6.86
CA GLU A 101 -3.23 8.56 -7.45
C GLU A 101 -1.83 8.84 -7.97
N GLN A 102 -1.73 9.23 -9.25
CA GLN A 102 -0.48 9.71 -9.80
C GLN A 102 -0.19 11.13 -9.31
N LEU A 103 1.04 11.36 -8.90
CA LEU A 103 1.55 12.67 -8.53
C LEU A 103 2.53 13.20 -9.57
N PRO A 104 2.74 14.53 -9.64
CA PRO A 104 3.84 15.09 -10.40
C PRO A 104 5.18 14.52 -9.92
N LEU A 105 6.11 14.27 -10.84
CA LEU A 105 7.45 13.75 -10.53
C LEU A 105 8.19 14.63 -9.52
N SER A 106 7.96 15.93 -9.54
CA SER A 106 8.55 16.87 -8.59
C SER A 106 8.24 16.56 -7.13
N ARG A 107 7.09 15.97 -6.86
CA ARG A 107 6.70 15.59 -5.49
C ARG A 107 7.65 14.53 -4.92
N CYS A 108 8.04 13.55 -5.72
CA CYS A 108 9.02 12.54 -5.32
C CYS A 108 10.45 13.06 -5.39
N ARG A 109 10.80 13.81 -6.44
CA ARG A 109 12.15 14.38 -6.60
C ARG A 109 12.55 15.33 -5.48
N ASN A 110 11.58 16.09 -4.97
CA ASN A 110 11.79 17.05 -3.89
C ASN A 110 11.62 16.45 -2.48
N ASP A 111 11.20 15.21 -2.38
CA ASP A 111 11.07 14.51 -1.10
C ASP A 111 12.40 13.87 -0.72
N ARG A 112 13.09 14.51 0.23
CA ARG A 112 14.40 14.07 0.69
C ARG A 112 14.37 12.77 1.50
N SER A 113 13.20 12.35 1.96
CA SER A 113 13.03 11.06 2.66
C SER A 113 13.01 9.87 1.71
N LEU A 114 12.82 10.10 0.40
CA LEU A 114 12.81 9.05 -0.61
C LEU A 114 14.24 8.76 -1.12
N PRO A 115 14.56 7.48 -1.38
CA PRO A 115 15.75 7.14 -2.13
C PRO A 115 15.62 7.60 -3.59
N ARG A 116 16.69 7.53 -4.32
CA ARG A 116 16.65 7.72 -5.78
C ARG A 116 15.85 6.59 -6.42
N PRO A 117 15.08 6.89 -7.47
CA PRO A 117 14.30 5.86 -8.16
C PRO A 117 15.16 4.84 -8.89
#